data_9add77b2d4b876ef4202bb52c0f3338e
#
_entry.id   9add77b2d4b876ef4202bb52c0f3338e
#
_cell.length_a   1.000
_cell.length_b   1.000
_cell.length_c   1.000
_cell.angle_alpha   90.00
_cell.angle_beta   90.00
_cell.angle_gamma   90.00
#
_symmetry.space_group_name_H-M   'P 1'
#
loop_
_entity.id
_entity.type
_entity.pdbx_description
1 polymer ?
#
loop_
_entity_poly.entity_id
_entity_poly.type
_entity_poly.pdbx_seq_one_letter_code
_entity_poly.pdbx_strand_id
1 'polypeptide(L)'
;MKYTLVYTRRAQRDIKKLESDTKDRIGKALLRFSEEPLRFAEKLSDPILGEYRFRIGDYRVIFDIEGNEIVVLRVGHRRDIYKRR
;
A
#
# COMPACT_ATOMS: atom_id res chain seq x y z
N MET A 1 1.85 -10.62 15.47
CA MET A 1 0.91 -9.60 15.92
C MET A 1 0.27 -8.91 14.72
N LYS A 2 -1.03 -8.79 14.73
CA LYS A 2 -1.75 -8.24 13.58
C LYS A 2 -1.79 -6.72 13.62
N TYR A 3 -1.46 -6.10 12.49
CA TYR A 3 -1.54 -4.66 12.35
C TYR A 3 -2.91 -4.26 11.81
N THR A 4 -3.32 -3.04 12.06
CA THR A 4 -4.57 -2.48 11.55
C THR A 4 -4.29 -1.68 10.29
N LEU A 5 -5.08 -1.94 9.25
CA LEU A 5 -4.96 -1.20 7.98
C LEU A 5 -5.80 0.07 8.06
N VAL A 6 -5.17 1.21 7.77
CA VAL A 6 -5.83 2.50 7.75
C VAL A 6 -5.53 3.12 6.39
N TYR A 7 -6.52 3.76 5.78
CA TYR A 7 -6.39 4.28 4.42
C TYR A 7 -6.57 5.80 4.42
N THR A 8 -5.59 6.51 3.84
CA THR A 8 -5.75 7.95 3.65
C THR A 8 -6.84 8.20 2.60
N ARG A 9 -7.30 9.43 2.54
CA ARG A 9 -8.28 9.83 1.54
C ARG A 9 -7.74 9.60 0.11
N ARG A 10 -6.46 9.88 -0.09
CA ARG A 10 -5.81 9.66 -1.37
C ARG A 10 -5.82 8.20 -1.75
N ALA A 11 -5.47 7.33 -0.79
CA ALA A 11 -5.49 5.89 -1.01
C ALA A 11 -6.89 5.39 -1.34
N GLN A 12 -7.89 5.90 -0.66
CA GLN A 12 -9.27 5.52 -0.94
C GLN A 12 -9.67 5.88 -2.38
N ARG A 13 -9.25 7.05 -2.83
CA ARG A 13 -9.53 7.46 -4.22
C ARG A 13 -8.79 6.59 -5.22
N ASP A 14 -7.55 6.23 -4.91
CA ASP A 14 -6.78 5.31 -5.76
C ASP A 14 -7.51 3.98 -5.91
N ILE A 15 -7.97 3.44 -4.79
CA ILE A 15 -8.63 2.13 -4.77
C ILE A 15 -9.93 2.16 -5.56
N LYS A 16 -10.67 3.25 -5.47
CA LYS A 16 -11.93 3.39 -6.21
C LYS A 16 -11.75 3.26 -7.72
N LYS A 17 -10.59 3.63 -8.23
CA LYS A 17 -10.32 3.58 -9.67
C LYS A 17 -9.91 2.21 -10.17
N LEU A 18 -9.66 1.27 -9.26
CA LEU A 18 -9.21 -0.06 -9.64
C LEU A 18 -10.38 -0.92 -10.10
N GLU A 19 -10.09 -1.83 -11.02
CA GLU A 19 -11.07 -2.83 -11.41
C GLU A 19 -11.31 -3.79 -10.26
N SER A 20 -12.48 -4.41 -10.23
CA SER A 20 -12.86 -5.22 -9.09
C SER A 20 -11.92 -6.41 -8.84
N ASP A 21 -11.41 -7.05 -9.90
CA ASP A 21 -10.45 -8.15 -9.73
C ASP A 21 -9.17 -7.68 -9.07
N THR A 22 -8.68 -6.53 -9.50
CA THR A 22 -7.46 -5.94 -8.92
C THR A 22 -7.69 -5.54 -7.48
N LYS A 23 -8.85 -4.94 -7.22
CA LYS A 23 -9.23 -4.52 -5.87
C LYS A 23 -9.24 -5.71 -4.92
N ASP A 24 -9.85 -6.82 -5.34
CA ASP A 24 -9.91 -8.04 -4.53
C ASP A 24 -8.52 -8.59 -4.25
N ARG A 25 -7.68 -8.63 -5.28
CA ARG A 25 -6.34 -9.19 -5.13
C ARG A 25 -5.51 -8.36 -4.16
N ILE A 26 -5.59 -7.05 -4.29
CA ILE A 26 -4.85 -6.15 -3.40
C ILE A 26 -5.38 -6.27 -1.98
N GLY A 27 -6.69 -6.30 -1.81
CA GLY A 27 -7.30 -6.42 -0.49
C GLY A 27 -6.87 -7.70 0.22
N LYS A 28 -6.89 -8.83 -0.48
CA LYS A 28 -6.47 -10.10 0.10
C LYS A 28 -5.00 -10.10 0.47
N ALA A 29 -4.16 -9.51 -0.39
CA ALA A 29 -2.73 -9.42 -0.10
C ALA A 29 -2.47 -8.55 1.11
N LEU A 30 -3.16 -7.42 1.23
CA LEU A 30 -2.97 -6.52 2.37
C LEU A 30 -3.38 -7.19 3.68
N LEU A 31 -4.46 -7.97 3.67
CA LEU A 31 -4.85 -8.71 4.88
C LEU A 31 -3.76 -9.69 5.29
N ARG A 32 -3.18 -10.39 4.32
CA ARG A 32 -2.11 -11.34 4.60
C ARG A 32 -0.86 -10.62 5.11
N PHE A 33 -0.48 -9.52 4.47
CA PHE A 33 0.71 -8.78 4.84
C PHE A 33 0.57 -8.09 6.20
N SER A 34 -0.66 -7.78 6.61
CA SER A 34 -0.89 -7.09 7.87
C SER A 34 -0.50 -7.91 9.10
N GLU A 35 -0.31 -9.22 8.94
CA GLU A 35 0.17 -10.06 10.03
C GLU A 35 1.63 -9.73 10.37
N GLU A 36 2.46 -9.56 9.33
CA GLU A 36 3.88 -9.25 9.50
C GLU A 36 4.32 -8.33 8.36
N PRO A 37 3.96 -7.05 8.41
CA PRO A 37 4.20 -6.17 7.26
C PRO A 37 5.67 -6.01 6.90
N LEU A 38 6.56 -5.99 7.86
CA LEU A 38 7.98 -5.78 7.55
C LEU A 38 8.62 -6.98 6.86
N ARG A 39 8.00 -8.13 6.94
CA ARG A 39 8.47 -9.31 6.22
C ARG A 39 8.31 -9.17 4.70
N PHE A 40 7.28 -8.45 4.27
CA PHE A 40 6.93 -8.30 2.86
C PHE A 40 7.26 -6.92 2.31
N ALA A 41 7.54 -5.96 3.18
CA ALA A 41 7.74 -4.58 2.79
C ALA A 41 9.15 -4.34 2.27
N GLU A 42 9.25 -3.41 1.33
CA GLU A 42 10.53 -2.88 0.90
C GLU A 42 10.60 -1.44 1.35
N LYS A 43 11.75 -1.04 1.89
CA LYS A 43 11.93 0.32 2.35
C LYS A 43 12.15 1.24 1.16
N LEU A 44 11.45 2.37 1.16
CA LEU A 44 11.62 3.37 0.11
C LEU A 44 12.77 4.30 0.46
N SER A 45 13.49 4.74 -0.57
CA SER A 45 14.58 5.68 -0.38
C SER A 45 14.10 7.13 -0.40
N ASP A 46 12.91 7.40 -0.96
CA ASP A 46 12.37 8.75 -1.06
C ASP A 46 11.34 8.97 0.04
N PRO A 47 11.69 9.71 1.11
CA PRO A 47 10.76 9.89 2.23
C PRO A 47 9.52 10.70 1.88
N ILE A 48 9.53 11.44 0.77
CA ILE A 48 8.35 12.20 0.36
C ILE A 48 7.22 11.27 -0.03
N LEU A 49 7.54 10.10 -0.61
CA LEU A 49 6.54 9.14 -1.03
C LEU A 49 5.95 8.37 0.15
N GLY A 50 6.79 8.01 1.10
CA GLY A 50 6.40 7.18 2.24
C GLY A 50 7.58 6.38 2.72
N GLU A 51 7.37 5.56 3.76
CA GLU A 51 8.45 4.77 4.34
C GLU A 51 8.66 3.44 3.64
N TYR A 52 7.57 2.80 3.23
CA TYR A 52 7.61 1.42 2.73
C TYR A 52 6.68 1.22 1.56
N ARG A 53 6.90 0.12 0.85
CA ARG A 53 5.95 -0.32 -0.18
C ARG A 53 5.77 -1.81 -0.11
N PHE A 54 4.58 -2.27 -0.52
CA PHE A 54 4.32 -3.66 -0.88
C PHE A 54 4.27 -3.77 -2.39
N ARG A 55 4.77 -4.89 -2.89
CA ARG A 55 4.64 -5.22 -4.32
C ARG A 55 3.58 -6.31 -4.45
N ILE A 56 2.54 -6.02 -5.21
CA ILE A 56 1.44 -6.96 -5.45
C ILE A 56 1.26 -7.03 -6.96
N GLY A 57 1.94 -7.98 -7.61
CA GLY A 57 1.95 -8.05 -9.05
C GLY A 57 2.53 -6.77 -9.64
N ASP A 58 1.80 -6.13 -10.54
CA ASP A 58 2.22 -4.86 -11.14
C ASP A 58 1.78 -3.65 -10.32
N TYR A 59 1.17 -3.88 -9.17
CA TYR A 59 0.69 -2.79 -8.33
C TYR A 59 1.61 -2.58 -7.14
N ARG A 60 1.58 -1.36 -6.64
CA ARG A 60 2.38 -0.95 -5.48
C ARG A 60 1.48 -0.31 -4.48
N VAL A 61 1.71 -0.61 -3.21
CA VAL A 61 1.01 0.03 -2.10
C VAL A 61 2.07 0.74 -1.27
N ILE A 62 1.98 2.05 -1.18
CA ILE A 62 2.93 2.85 -0.39
C ILE A 62 2.29 3.12 0.96
N PHE A 63 3.04 2.90 2.02
CA PHE A 63 2.50 3.02 3.36
C PHE A 63 3.57 3.42 4.37
N ASP A 64 3.09 3.94 5.49
CA ASP A 64 3.90 4.18 6.68
C ASP A 64 3.43 3.23 7.78
N ILE A 65 4.28 3.00 8.74
CA ILE A 65 3.91 2.26 9.94
C ILE A 65 3.90 3.22 11.11
N GLU A 66 2.77 3.31 11.80
CA GLU A 66 2.61 4.14 12.99
C GLU A 66 2.06 3.27 14.09
N GLY A 67 2.91 2.94 15.07
CA GLY A 67 2.51 2.00 16.11
C GLY A 67 2.17 0.65 15.51
N ASN A 68 0.94 0.20 15.72
CA ASN A 68 0.45 -1.04 15.13
C ASN A 68 -0.45 -0.78 13.91
N GLU A 69 -0.34 0.39 13.30
CA GLU A 69 -1.13 0.72 12.12
C GLU A 69 -0.28 0.75 10.87
N ILE A 70 -0.83 0.19 9.81
CA ILE A 70 -0.29 0.34 8.46
C ILE A 70 -1.12 1.44 7.81
N VAL A 71 -0.52 2.62 7.66
CA VAL A 71 -1.21 3.76 7.07
C VAL A 71 -0.95 3.75 5.58
N VAL A 72 -1.94 3.32 4.81
CA VAL A 72 -1.83 3.21 3.36
C VAL A 72 -1.97 4.60 2.74
N LEU A 73 -0.91 5.06 2.09
CA LEU A 73 -0.83 6.40 1.52
C LEU A 73 -1.26 6.45 0.06
N ARG A 74 -0.84 5.46 -0.74
CA ARG A 74 -1.13 5.40 -2.15
C ARG A 74 -1.26 3.95 -2.60
N VAL A 75 -2.09 3.73 -3.62
CA VAL A 75 -2.22 2.44 -4.29
C VAL A 75 -2.27 2.71 -5.79
N GLY A 76 -1.43 2.03 -6.56
CA GLY A 76 -1.46 2.24 -8.00
C GLY A 76 -0.54 1.31 -8.75
N HIS A 77 -0.65 1.38 -10.08
CA HIS A 77 0.20 0.61 -10.96
C HIS A 77 1.63 1.11 -10.86
N ARG A 78 2.60 0.20 -10.96
CA ARG A 78 4.02 0.55 -10.85
C ARG A 78 4.46 1.65 -11.80
N ARG A 79 3.78 1.79 -12.93
CA ARG A 79 4.11 2.82 -13.92
C ARG A 79 3.72 4.21 -13.47
N ASP A 80 2.70 4.31 -12.62
CA ASP A 80 2.10 5.59 -12.28
C ASP A 80 2.36 6.03 -10.86
N ILE A 81 2.58 5.08 -9.96
CA ILE A 81 2.60 5.35 -8.52
C ILE A 81 3.73 6.31 -8.12
N TYR A 82 4.83 6.30 -8.84
CA TYR A 82 5.99 7.12 -8.51
C TYR A 82 6.05 8.44 -9.25
N LYS A 83 5.09 8.70 -10.11
CA LYS A 83 5.08 9.96 -10.84
C LYS A 83 4.70 11.10 -9.90
N ARG A 84 5.43 12.21 -10.02
CA ARG A 84 5.15 13.41 -9.23
C ARG A 84 4.38 14.39 -10.07
N ARG A 85 3.60 15.20 -9.36
CA ARG A 85 2.81 16.23 -10.01
C ARG A 85 3.15 17.56 -9.45
#